data_6493fc5a1ab346db29d9fe5db4eeb6a9
#
_entry.id   6493fc5a1ab346db29d9fe5db4eeb6a9
#
_cell.length_a   1.000
_cell.length_b   1.000
_cell.length_c   1.000
_cell.angle_alpha   90.00
_cell.angle_beta   90.00
_cell.angle_gamma   90.00
#
_symmetry.space_group_name_H-M   'P 1'
#
loop_
_entity.id
_entity.type
_entity.pdbx_description
1 polymer ?
#
loop_
_entity_poly.entity_id
_entity_poly.type
_entity_poly.pdbx_seq_one_letter_code
_entity_poly.pdbx_strand_id
1 'polypeptide(L)'
;MRLTILGGGGFRVPLVYGALLRDHAPGRVTEVTLYDVDGARLAAIAKVLADQARDSADAPAVRATTDLDEALRGADFVFSAIRVGGLAGRAADERIALAEGVLGQETVGAGGVAYGLRTVPVADAIARRIKAVAPGAWVINFTNPAGLVTEAMARHLGERVIGICDSPVGLARRVARTVGADPDAVRLDYAGLNHLGWLHGLYEGEQDVLPRLFADDALLTSFEEGKLFGADWLRSLGSVPNEYLHYYYFNREAVAAYRQAELTRGAFLLDQQARFYATVADGEQAWDAWDRTRAEREATYMSENREVSGAGERAADDLESGGYENVALALMRAIARDEPATLILNVRNGSSLHALDAEAVVEIPCRVDASGPRPLPVTQLTGHEAGLVSAVKAVERCVLEAAEAGSARAAVKAFALHPLVDSVQVARRLLDGYRDAHPGLAYLRP
;
A
#
# COMPACT_ATOMS: atom_id res chain seq x y z
N MET A 1 -24.65 5.77 2.00
CA MET A 1 -23.39 6.30 2.61
C MET A 1 -22.67 7.23 1.64
N ARG A 2 -21.87 8.14 2.18
CA ARG A 2 -21.02 9.08 1.44
C ARG A 2 -19.57 8.70 1.59
N LEU A 3 -18.87 8.51 0.47
CA LEU A 3 -17.43 8.24 0.42
C LEU A 3 -16.69 9.46 -0.14
N THR A 4 -15.69 9.93 0.58
CA THR A 4 -14.73 10.91 0.04
C THR A 4 -13.44 10.20 -0.34
N ILE A 5 -12.94 10.42 -1.57
CA ILE A 5 -11.66 9.88 -2.06
C ILE A 5 -10.64 11.01 -2.13
N LEU A 6 -9.66 10.99 -1.24
CA LEU A 6 -8.49 11.88 -1.26
C LEU A 6 -7.45 11.32 -2.22
N GLY A 7 -6.98 12.13 -3.16
CA GLY A 7 -6.25 11.68 -4.35
C GLY A 7 -7.23 11.23 -5.44
N GLY A 8 -8.39 11.89 -5.53
CA GLY A 8 -9.49 11.57 -6.45
C GLY A 8 -9.14 11.71 -7.93
N GLY A 9 -8.07 12.44 -8.27
CA GLY A 9 -7.47 12.47 -9.61
C GLY A 9 -6.50 11.30 -9.87
N GLY A 10 -6.38 10.34 -8.96
CA GLY A 10 -5.46 9.21 -9.04
C GLY A 10 -5.89 8.13 -10.04
N PHE A 11 -4.91 7.57 -10.77
CA PHE A 11 -5.13 6.55 -11.79
C PHE A 11 -5.88 5.28 -11.30
N ARG A 12 -5.81 4.96 -10.00
CA ARG A 12 -6.44 3.77 -9.42
C ARG A 12 -7.87 3.99 -8.90
N VAL A 13 -8.39 5.22 -8.92
CA VAL A 13 -9.75 5.55 -8.46
C VAL A 13 -10.86 4.76 -9.17
N PRO A 14 -10.77 4.49 -10.50
CA PRO A 14 -11.78 3.69 -11.20
C PRO A 14 -11.92 2.25 -10.67
N LEU A 15 -10.89 1.67 -10.06
CA LEU A 15 -10.98 0.34 -9.42
C LEU A 15 -11.91 0.40 -8.20
N VAL A 16 -11.73 1.42 -7.33
CA VAL A 16 -12.60 1.63 -6.17
C VAL A 16 -14.04 1.87 -6.61
N TYR A 17 -14.25 2.74 -7.59
CA TYR A 17 -15.57 3.04 -8.10
C TYR A 17 -16.24 1.82 -8.74
N GLY A 18 -15.49 1.00 -9.49
CA GLY A 18 -15.96 -0.27 -10.03
C GLY A 18 -16.42 -1.27 -8.97
N ALA A 19 -15.75 -1.31 -7.81
CA ALA A 19 -16.20 -2.12 -6.69
C ALA A 19 -17.54 -1.59 -6.12
N LEU A 20 -17.70 -0.26 -6.04
CA LEU A 20 -18.97 0.35 -5.60
C LEU A 20 -20.13 0.11 -6.57
N LEU A 21 -19.87 0.09 -7.89
CA LEU A 21 -20.87 -0.22 -8.91
C LEU A 21 -21.43 -1.66 -8.79
N ARG A 22 -20.66 -2.59 -8.24
CA ARG A 22 -21.09 -3.98 -8.00
C ARG A 22 -21.82 -4.18 -6.69
N ASP A 23 -21.93 -3.14 -5.85
CA ASP A 23 -22.61 -3.20 -4.56
C ASP A 23 -24.02 -2.64 -4.66
N HIS A 24 -25.02 -3.51 -4.74
CA HIS A 24 -26.44 -3.15 -4.86
C HIS A 24 -27.23 -3.27 -3.55
N ALA A 25 -26.58 -3.66 -2.44
CA ALA A 25 -27.25 -3.90 -1.19
C ALA A 25 -27.75 -2.61 -0.49
N PRO A 26 -28.78 -2.66 0.34
CA PRO A 26 -29.22 -1.53 1.17
C PRO A 26 -28.07 -0.97 2.00
N GLY A 27 -28.03 0.34 2.17
CA GLY A 27 -26.96 0.99 2.94
C GLY A 27 -25.62 1.10 2.19
N ARG A 28 -25.57 0.86 0.86
CA ARG A 28 -24.38 1.04 0.03
C ARG A 28 -23.94 2.49 -0.08
N VAL A 29 -22.77 2.72 -0.64
CA VAL A 29 -22.32 4.07 -1.03
C VAL A 29 -23.19 4.57 -2.19
N THR A 30 -23.77 5.76 -2.03
CA THR A 30 -24.63 6.42 -3.03
C THR A 30 -24.06 7.73 -3.52
N GLU A 31 -23.08 8.30 -2.81
CA GLU A 31 -22.40 9.54 -3.19
C GLU A 31 -20.88 9.34 -3.03
N VAL A 32 -20.12 9.74 -4.04
CA VAL A 32 -18.66 9.76 -4.04
C VAL A 32 -18.18 11.18 -4.30
N THR A 33 -17.36 11.72 -3.40
CA THR A 33 -16.70 13.00 -3.60
C THR A 33 -15.22 12.76 -3.88
N LEU A 34 -14.76 13.19 -5.05
CA LEU A 34 -13.35 13.16 -5.45
C LEU A 34 -12.68 14.46 -5.01
N TYR A 35 -11.62 14.35 -4.25
CA TYR A 35 -10.76 15.48 -3.89
C TYR A 35 -9.34 15.26 -4.42
N ASP A 36 -8.79 16.25 -5.09
CA ASP A 36 -7.38 16.31 -5.46
C ASP A 36 -6.94 17.78 -5.55
N VAL A 37 -5.65 18.02 -5.40
CA VAL A 37 -5.05 19.35 -5.62
C VAL A 37 -4.93 19.70 -7.11
N ASP A 38 -5.03 18.70 -7.99
CA ASP A 38 -4.94 18.84 -9.46
C ASP A 38 -6.32 18.70 -10.09
N GLY A 39 -6.91 19.85 -10.45
CA GLY A 39 -8.23 19.90 -11.07
C GLY A 39 -8.29 19.26 -12.45
N ALA A 40 -7.19 19.24 -13.22
CA ALA A 40 -7.15 18.60 -14.53
C ALA A 40 -7.21 17.07 -14.41
N ARG A 41 -6.47 16.52 -13.45
CA ARG A 41 -6.52 15.08 -13.14
C ARG A 41 -7.90 14.66 -12.61
N LEU A 42 -8.52 15.49 -11.73
CA LEU A 42 -9.89 15.27 -11.28
C LEU A 42 -10.87 15.18 -12.46
N ALA A 43 -10.79 16.14 -13.39
CA ALA A 43 -11.67 16.16 -14.55
C ALA A 43 -11.47 14.92 -15.45
N ALA A 44 -10.23 14.48 -15.65
CA ALA A 44 -9.94 13.28 -16.44
C ALA A 44 -10.51 12.01 -15.78
N ILE A 45 -10.30 11.83 -14.48
CA ILE A 45 -10.84 10.67 -13.77
C ILE A 45 -12.37 10.73 -13.68
N ALA A 46 -12.97 11.89 -13.46
CA ALA A 46 -14.42 12.02 -13.49
C ALA A 46 -15.04 11.57 -14.83
N LYS A 47 -14.37 11.83 -15.97
CA LYS A 47 -14.79 11.30 -17.28
C LYS A 47 -14.73 9.77 -17.32
N VAL A 48 -13.62 9.18 -16.81
CA VAL A 48 -13.48 7.71 -16.72
C VAL A 48 -14.61 7.10 -15.90
N LEU A 49 -14.95 7.69 -14.74
CA LEU A 49 -16.04 7.18 -13.89
C LEU A 49 -17.42 7.35 -14.55
N ALA A 50 -17.65 8.45 -15.27
CA ALA A 50 -18.88 8.66 -16.01
C ALA A 50 -19.06 7.60 -17.12
N ASP A 51 -17.99 7.29 -17.86
CA ASP A 51 -18.02 6.22 -18.87
C ASP A 51 -18.25 4.84 -18.24
N GLN A 52 -17.59 4.57 -17.11
CA GLN A 52 -17.71 3.30 -16.36
C GLN A 52 -19.14 3.08 -15.83
N ALA A 53 -19.82 4.16 -15.45
CA ALA A 53 -21.17 4.12 -14.87
C ALA A 53 -22.30 4.17 -15.94
N ARG A 54 -21.97 4.30 -17.23
CA ARG A 54 -22.95 4.60 -18.30
C ARG A 54 -24.16 3.69 -18.31
N ASP A 55 -23.97 2.41 -18.10
CA ASP A 55 -25.03 1.40 -18.13
C ASP A 55 -25.56 1.02 -16.75
N SER A 56 -25.17 1.71 -15.69
CA SER A 56 -25.59 1.46 -14.33
C SER A 56 -26.66 2.45 -13.87
N ALA A 57 -27.90 2.00 -13.75
CA ALA A 57 -29.04 2.85 -13.37
C ALA A 57 -28.95 3.38 -11.93
N ASP A 58 -28.22 2.68 -11.06
CA ASP A 58 -28.11 2.97 -9.63
C ASP A 58 -26.68 3.34 -9.21
N ALA A 59 -25.85 3.81 -10.16
CA ALA A 59 -24.48 4.23 -9.90
C ALA A 59 -24.42 5.32 -8.80
N PRO A 60 -23.40 5.28 -7.92
CA PRO A 60 -23.17 6.37 -6.98
C PRO A 60 -22.95 7.71 -7.70
N ALA A 61 -23.59 8.77 -7.19
CA ALA A 61 -23.38 10.12 -7.73
C ALA A 61 -21.95 10.59 -7.45
N VAL A 62 -21.27 11.13 -8.47
CA VAL A 62 -19.88 11.59 -8.37
C VAL A 62 -19.84 13.11 -8.37
N ARG A 63 -19.11 13.68 -7.40
CA ARG A 63 -18.73 15.10 -7.35
C ARG A 63 -17.21 15.20 -7.34
N ALA A 64 -16.67 16.31 -7.83
CA ALA A 64 -15.24 16.61 -7.80
C ALA A 64 -15.01 18.02 -7.26
N THR A 65 -14.04 18.17 -6.37
CA THR A 65 -13.67 19.47 -5.80
C THR A 65 -12.18 19.51 -5.44
N THR A 66 -11.59 20.70 -5.48
CA THR A 66 -10.23 20.97 -4.99
C THR A 66 -10.23 21.56 -3.58
N ASP A 67 -11.41 21.72 -2.94
CA ASP A 67 -11.56 22.17 -1.56
C ASP A 67 -11.70 20.95 -0.64
N LEU A 68 -10.73 20.78 0.26
CA LEU A 68 -10.70 19.66 1.20
C LEU A 68 -11.89 19.66 2.17
N ASP A 69 -12.25 20.83 2.67
CA ASP A 69 -13.34 20.96 3.65
C ASP A 69 -14.69 20.65 3.01
N GLU A 70 -14.89 21.11 1.77
CA GLU A 70 -16.07 20.75 0.96
C GLU A 70 -16.16 19.24 0.75
N ALA A 71 -15.04 18.62 0.42
CA ALA A 71 -14.97 17.17 0.19
C ALA A 71 -15.28 16.35 1.46
N LEU A 72 -14.85 16.81 2.62
CA LEU A 72 -15.00 16.10 3.89
C LEU A 72 -16.39 16.25 4.52
N ARG A 73 -17.16 17.32 4.19
CA ARG A 73 -18.46 17.55 4.83
C ARG A 73 -19.45 16.41 4.60
N GLY A 74 -19.86 15.79 5.72
CA GLY A 74 -20.85 14.72 5.71
C GLY A 74 -20.33 13.39 5.19
N ALA A 75 -19.01 13.20 5.08
CA ALA A 75 -18.43 11.92 4.74
C ALA A 75 -18.65 10.91 5.87
N ASP A 76 -19.12 9.71 5.52
CA ASP A 76 -19.16 8.54 6.40
C ASP A 76 -17.82 7.82 6.36
N PHE A 77 -17.21 7.77 5.17
CA PHE A 77 -15.89 7.19 4.92
C PHE A 77 -15.00 8.14 4.13
N VAL A 78 -13.71 8.13 4.45
CA VAL A 78 -12.66 8.80 3.71
C VAL A 78 -11.65 7.76 3.23
N PHE A 79 -11.51 7.58 1.92
CA PHE A 79 -10.50 6.73 1.32
C PHE A 79 -9.30 7.60 0.94
N SER A 80 -8.16 7.41 1.58
CA SER A 80 -6.95 8.19 1.33
C SER A 80 -5.99 7.43 0.41
N ALA A 81 -5.77 7.97 -0.79
CA ALA A 81 -4.86 7.44 -1.81
C ALA A 81 -4.00 8.57 -2.42
N ILE A 82 -3.59 9.53 -1.60
CA ILE A 82 -2.76 10.65 -2.05
C ILE A 82 -1.34 10.20 -2.39
N ARG A 83 -0.70 10.93 -3.30
CA ARG A 83 0.71 10.74 -3.63
C ARG A 83 1.43 12.08 -3.63
N VAL A 84 2.05 12.41 -2.51
CA VAL A 84 2.82 13.66 -2.37
C VAL A 84 4.06 13.63 -3.26
N GLY A 85 4.19 14.62 -4.15
CA GLY A 85 5.23 14.68 -5.17
C GLY A 85 4.90 13.93 -6.46
N GLY A 86 3.76 13.23 -6.53
CA GLY A 86 3.33 12.51 -7.74
C GLY A 86 4.31 11.42 -8.18
N LEU A 87 4.22 11.00 -9.43
CA LEU A 87 5.14 10.00 -10.01
C LEU A 87 6.53 10.61 -10.33
N ALA A 88 6.61 11.92 -10.57
CA ALA A 88 7.88 12.60 -10.73
C ALA A 88 8.72 12.51 -9.45
N GLY A 89 8.08 12.66 -8.28
CA GLY A 89 8.72 12.45 -6.99
C GLY A 89 9.23 11.03 -6.82
N ARG A 90 8.43 10.02 -7.20
CA ARG A 90 8.84 8.61 -7.16
C ARG A 90 10.04 8.35 -8.07
N ALA A 91 10.01 8.82 -9.31
CA ALA A 91 11.12 8.63 -10.25
C ALA A 91 12.42 9.29 -9.74
N ALA A 92 12.31 10.45 -9.08
CA ALA A 92 13.45 11.10 -8.43
C ALA A 92 13.97 10.29 -7.24
N ASP A 93 13.08 9.73 -6.40
CA ASP A 93 13.45 8.89 -5.25
C ASP A 93 14.26 7.67 -5.70
N GLU A 94 13.80 6.97 -6.72
CA GLU A 94 14.48 5.80 -7.28
C GLU A 94 15.86 6.17 -7.84
N ARG A 95 15.94 7.24 -8.63
CA ARG A 95 17.19 7.69 -9.26
C ARG A 95 18.25 8.14 -8.25
N ILE A 96 17.85 8.91 -7.23
CA ILE A 96 18.78 9.43 -6.20
C ILE A 96 19.35 8.27 -5.38
N ALA A 97 18.53 7.32 -4.96
CA ALA A 97 18.99 6.16 -4.22
C ALA A 97 19.97 5.30 -5.04
N LEU A 98 19.64 5.02 -6.30
CA LEU A 98 20.50 4.23 -7.20
C LEU A 98 21.83 4.90 -7.47
N ALA A 99 21.88 6.23 -7.54
CA ALA A 99 23.15 6.99 -7.68
C ALA A 99 24.08 6.78 -6.48
N GLU A 100 23.51 6.60 -5.29
CA GLU A 100 24.23 6.30 -4.05
C GLU A 100 24.48 4.79 -3.83
N GLY A 101 24.02 3.94 -4.74
CA GLY A 101 24.25 2.49 -4.68
C GLY A 101 23.28 1.73 -3.80
N VAL A 102 22.18 2.34 -3.37
CA VAL A 102 21.16 1.71 -2.52
C VAL A 102 19.82 1.65 -3.22
N LEU A 103 18.90 0.86 -2.67
CA LEU A 103 17.55 0.70 -3.22
C LEU A 103 16.68 1.93 -2.95
N GLY A 104 16.01 2.41 -4.01
CA GLY A 104 15.05 3.52 -3.98
C GLY A 104 13.60 3.09 -4.26
N GLN A 105 13.21 1.87 -3.92
CA GLN A 105 11.85 1.40 -4.14
C GLN A 105 10.83 2.30 -3.40
N GLU A 106 9.62 2.41 -3.92
CA GLU A 106 8.58 3.35 -3.46
C GLU A 106 8.31 3.35 -1.96
N THR A 107 8.35 2.17 -1.32
CA THR A 107 7.99 1.98 0.09
C THR A 107 9.08 1.31 0.91
N VAL A 108 10.13 0.81 0.26
CA VAL A 108 11.23 0.06 0.88
C VAL A 108 12.55 0.78 0.61
N GLY A 109 13.43 0.77 1.58
CA GLY A 109 14.75 1.40 1.44
C GLY A 109 14.71 2.93 1.53
N ALA A 110 15.68 3.57 0.92
CA ALA A 110 15.81 5.02 0.92
C ALA A 110 14.62 5.73 0.26
N GLY A 111 14.02 5.13 -0.77
CA GLY A 111 12.83 5.67 -1.42
C GLY A 111 11.62 5.74 -0.48
N GLY A 112 11.38 4.69 0.32
CA GLY A 112 10.32 4.66 1.31
C GLY A 112 10.50 5.71 2.40
N VAL A 113 11.72 5.91 2.89
CA VAL A 113 12.05 6.97 3.84
C VAL A 113 11.78 8.36 3.24
N ALA A 114 12.27 8.64 2.04
CA ALA A 114 12.05 9.92 1.35
C ALA A 114 10.56 10.19 1.09
N TYR A 115 9.83 9.18 0.67
CA TYR A 115 8.39 9.27 0.45
C TYR A 115 7.64 9.54 1.76
N GLY A 116 8.00 8.85 2.85
CA GLY A 116 7.47 9.09 4.19
C GLY A 116 7.71 10.51 4.68
N LEU A 117 8.93 11.03 4.55
CA LEU A 117 9.28 12.40 4.93
C LEU A 117 8.43 13.46 4.20
N ARG A 118 8.04 13.23 2.95
CA ARG A 118 7.16 14.14 2.20
C ARG A 118 5.69 13.95 2.56
N THR A 119 5.28 12.72 2.81
CA THR A 119 3.86 12.35 2.94
C THR A 119 3.32 12.59 4.34
N VAL A 120 4.11 12.30 5.37
CA VAL A 120 3.68 12.39 6.77
C VAL A 120 3.17 13.80 7.15
N PRO A 121 3.85 14.92 6.83
CA PRO A 121 3.32 16.24 7.18
C PRO A 121 1.96 16.56 6.54
N VAL A 122 1.76 16.10 5.29
CA VAL A 122 0.50 16.29 4.56
C VAL A 122 -0.62 15.42 5.15
N ALA A 123 -0.32 14.15 5.43
CA ALA A 123 -1.26 13.21 6.04
C ALA A 123 -1.69 13.67 7.46
N ASP A 124 -0.76 14.20 8.24
CA ASP A 124 -1.03 14.78 9.56
C ASP A 124 -1.96 15.99 9.46
N ALA A 125 -1.71 16.91 8.53
CA ALA A 125 -2.59 18.05 8.29
C ALA A 125 -4.00 17.61 7.84
N ILE A 126 -4.09 16.62 6.94
CA ILE A 126 -5.37 16.04 6.50
C ILE A 126 -6.10 15.39 7.68
N ALA A 127 -5.42 14.60 8.51
CA ALA A 127 -6.02 13.96 9.69
C ALA A 127 -6.62 14.97 10.66
N ARG A 128 -5.94 16.10 10.92
CA ARG A 128 -6.49 17.21 11.72
C ARG A 128 -7.75 17.81 11.08
N ARG A 129 -7.77 17.98 9.75
CA ARG A 129 -8.96 18.48 9.04
C ARG A 129 -10.12 17.50 9.11
N ILE A 130 -9.88 16.20 8.92
CA ILE A 130 -10.89 15.14 9.08
C ILE A 130 -11.48 15.20 10.50
N LYS A 131 -10.63 15.27 11.54
CA LYS A 131 -11.08 15.39 12.93
C LYS A 131 -11.98 16.59 13.16
N ALA A 132 -11.71 17.71 12.49
CA ALA A 132 -12.47 18.95 12.65
C ALA A 132 -13.78 18.98 11.83
N VAL A 133 -13.79 18.45 10.59
CA VAL A 133 -14.88 18.61 9.63
C VAL A 133 -15.79 17.38 9.58
N ALA A 134 -15.22 16.18 9.75
CA ALA A 134 -15.91 14.89 9.69
C ALA A 134 -15.49 13.96 10.83
N PRO A 135 -15.67 14.33 12.10
CA PRO A 135 -15.14 13.59 13.26
C PRO A 135 -15.72 12.18 13.41
N GLY A 136 -16.86 11.92 12.78
CA GLY A 136 -17.50 10.59 12.76
C GLY A 136 -17.01 9.68 11.66
N ALA A 137 -16.31 10.19 10.66
CA ALA A 137 -15.88 9.41 9.50
C ALA A 137 -14.82 8.36 9.87
N TRP A 138 -14.91 7.20 9.22
CA TRP A 138 -13.83 6.22 9.20
C TRP A 138 -12.87 6.55 8.05
N VAL A 139 -11.59 6.43 8.31
CA VAL A 139 -10.54 6.67 7.32
C VAL A 139 -9.92 5.34 6.89
N ILE A 140 -9.98 5.04 5.61
CA ILE A 140 -9.34 3.90 4.99
C ILE A 140 -8.08 4.43 4.30
N ASN A 141 -6.91 4.16 4.87
CA ASN A 141 -5.65 4.66 4.34
C ASN A 141 -5.01 3.66 3.40
N PHE A 142 -4.90 4.03 2.13
CA PHE A 142 -4.12 3.36 1.09
C PHE A 142 -2.90 4.18 0.65
N THR A 143 -2.70 5.35 1.27
CA THR A 143 -1.53 6.20 1.01
C THR A 143 -0.28 5.55 1.57
N ASN A 144 0.73 5.37 0.74
CA ASN A 144 2.00 4.77 1.10
C ASN A 144 3.02 5.78 1.67
N PRO A 145 3.96 5.30 2.49
CA PRO A 145 4.06 3.96 3.10
C PRO A 145 2.91 3.73 4.08
N ALA A 146 2.06 2.71 3.82
CA ALA A 146 0.74 2.64 4.44
C ALA A 146 0.78 2.50 5.96
N GLY A 147 1.67 1.68 6.52
CA GLY A 147 1.83 1.53 7.97
C GLY A 147 2.25 2.85 8.64
N LEU A 148 3.29 3.49 8.11
CA LEU A 148 3.81 4.77 8.60
C LEU A 148 2.76 5.90 8.55
N VAL A 149 2.05 6.03 7.41
CA VAL A 149 1.02 7.07 7.22
C VAL A 149 -0.18 6.80 8.13
N THR A 150 -0.60 5.55 8.27
CA THR A 150 -1.68 5.17 9.21
C THR A 150 -1.30 5.54 10.64
N GLU A 151 -0.05 5.27 11.06
CA GLU A 151 0.45 5.63 12.39
C GLU A 151 0.48 7.15 12.62
N ALA A 152 0.90 7.92 11.62
CA ALA A 152 0.85 9.39 11.68
C ALA A 152 -0.59 9.89 11.86
N MET A 153 -1.53 9.41 11.06
CA MET A 153 -2.93 9.81 11.12
C MET A 153 -3.63 9.37 12.42
N ALA A 154 -3.26 8.19 12.95
CA ALA A 154 -3.83 7.63 14.17
C ALA A 154 -3.57 8.49 15.42
N ARG A 155 -2.54 9.35 15.42
CA ARG A 155 -2.30 10.33 16.48
C ARG A 155 -3.46 11.32 16.66
N HIS A 156 -4.21 11.60 15.59
CA HIS A 156 -5.36 12.49 15.59
C HIS A 156 -6.71 11.77 15.57
N LEU A 157 -6.78 10.65 14.84
CA LEU A 157 -8.04 9.95 14.54
C LEU A 157 -8.25 8.71 15.42
N GLY A 158 -7.23 8.30 16.17
CA GLY A 158 -7.30 7.09 17.01
C GLY A 158 -7.53 5.84 16.15
N GLU A 159 -8.48 5.01 16.56
CA GLU A 159 -8.84 3.76 15.90
C GLU A 159 -9.71 3.95 14.65
N ARG A 160 -10.15 5.20 14.36
CA ARG A 160 -10.95 5.49 13.17
C ARG A 160 -10.13 5.62 11.89
N VAL A 161 -8.81 5.38 11.92
CA VAL A 161 -7.99 5.23 10.73
C VAL A 161 -7.45 3.80 10.65
N ILE A 162 -7.66 3.18 9.50
CA ILE A 162 -7.31 1.79 9.21
C ILE A 162 -6.53 1.79 7.91
N GLY A 163 -5.31 1.27 7.94
CA GLY A 163 -4.52 1.09 6.72
C GLY A 163 -4.86 -0.23 6.03
N ILE A 164 -4.82 -0.22 4.70
CA ILE A 164 -5.09 -1.41 3.88
C ILE A 164 -3.96 -1.65 2.88
N CYS A 165 -3.76 -2.92 2.54
CA CYS A 165 -2.90 -3.37 1.46
C CYS A 165 -3.53 -4.60 0.79
N ASP A 166 -3.27 -4.79 -0.51
CA ASP A 166 -3.70 -5.96 -1.28
C ASP A 166 -2.68 -7.10 -1.24
N SER A 167 -1.42 -6.81 -1.00
CA SER A 167 -0.31 -7.75 -1.06
C SER A 167 -0.48 -8.97 -0.15
N PRO A 168 -0.78 -8.85 1.18
CA PRO A 168 -0.91 -10.01 2.04
C PRO A 168 -2.15 -10.87 1.72
N VAL A 169 -3.23 -10.25 1.23
CA VAL A 169 -4.42 -11.00 0.80
C VAL A 169 -4.12 -11.77 -0.49
N GLY A 170 -3.40 -11.14 -1.43
CA GLY A 170 -2.93 -11.79 -2.66
C GLY A 170 -2.05 -12.99 -2.37
N LEU A 171 -1.04 -12.83 -1.50
CA LEU A 171 -0.17 -13.92 -1.02
C LEU A 171 -0.99 -15.08 -0.45
N ALA A 172 -1.88 -14.80 0.50
CA ALA A 172 -2.67 -15.83 1.16
C ALA A 172 -3.56 -16.60 0.18
N ARG A 173 -4.19 -15.91 -0.78
CA ARG A 173 -5.02 -16.54 -1.84
C ARG A 173 -4.18 -17.42 -2.78
N ARG A 174 -2.98 -16.97 -3.16
CA ARG A 174 -2.06 -17.78 -3.99
C ARG A 174 -1.65 -19.05 -3.27
N VAL A 175 -1.23 -18.94 -2.01
CA VAL A 175 -0.85 -20.11 -1.21
C VAL A 175 -2.02 -21.06 -1.00
N ALA A 176 -3.23 -20.56 -0.67
CA ALA A 176 -4.41 -21.40 -0.51
C ALA A 176 -4.72 -22.21 -1.76
N ARG A 177 -4.78 -21.57 -2.93
CA ARG A 177 -4.99 -22.28 -4.22
C ARG A 177 -3.91 -23.33 -4.48
N THR A 178 -2.65 -22.99 -4.20
CA THR A 178 -1.50 -23.88 -4.43
C THR A 178 -1.60 -25.15 -3.59
N VAL A 179 -2.07 -25.07 -2.34
CA VAL A 179 -2.24 -26.26 -1.48
C VAL A 179 -3.60 -26.93 -1.64
N GLY A 180 -4.44 -26.44 -2.57
CA GLY A 180 -5.78 -27.00 -2.85
C GLY A 180 -6.85 -26.62 -1.81
N ALA A 181 -6.64 -25.55 -1.05
CA ALA A 181 -7.59 -25.02 -0.08
C ALA A 181 -8.48 -23.92 -0.71
N ASP A 182 -9.68 -23.73 -0.17
CA ASP A 182 -10.58 -22.65 -0.59
C ASP A 182 -10.10 -21.30 0.00
N PRO A 183 -9.67 -20.35 -0.84
CA PRO A 183 -9.16 -19.06 -0.37
C PRO A 183 -10.14 -18.22 0.44
N ASP A 184 -11.44 -18.45 0.28
CA ASP A 184 -12.49 -17.70 0.98
C ASP A 184 -12.90 -18.37 2.31
N ALA A 185 -12.49 -19.62 2.54
CA ALA A 185 -12.83 -20.40 3.72
C ALA A 185 -11.67 -20.56 4.73
N VAL A 186 -10.45 -20.23 4.34
CA VAL A 186 -9.28 -20.40 5.20
C VAL A 186 -9.10 -19.28 6.21
N ARG A 187 -8.63 -19.64 7.41
CA ARG A 187 -8.14 -18.69 8.41
C ARG A 187 -6.63 -18.49 8.23
N LEU A 188 -6.21 -17.24 8.31
CA LEU A 188 -4.84 -16.82 8.06
C LEU A 188 -4.11 -16.50 9.37
N ASP A 189 -2.86 -16.93 9.48
CA ASP A 189 -1.91 -16.46 10.48
C ASP A 189 -0.80 -15.68 9.77
N TYR A 190 -0.95 -14.39 9.71
CA TYR A 190 -0.04 -13.44 9.05
C TYR A 190 0.33 -12.34 10.03
N ALA A 191 1.61 -11.97 10.09
CA ALA A 191 2.07 -10.93 10.99
C ALA A 191 3.27 -10.16 10.41
N GLY A 192 3.30 -8.85 10.71
CA GLY A 192 4.41 -7.98 10.34
C GLY A 192 4.06 -6.51 10.31
N LEU A 193 4.78 -5.76 9.46
CA LEU A 193 4.46 -4.40 9.06
C LEU A 193 4.01 -4.39 7.60
N ASN A 194 3.40 -3.30 7.16
CA ASN A 194 3.07 -3.16 5.74
C ASN A 194 4.31 -3.35 4.86
N HIS A 195 4.22 -4.25 3.89
CA HIS A 195 5.32 -4.67 3.00
C HIS A 195 6.50 -5.37 3.72
N LEU A 196 6.30 -5.82 4.94
CA LEU A 196 7.30 -6.51 5.75
C LEU A 196 6.62 -7.50 6.71
N GLY A 197 6.04 -8.56 6.17
CA GLY A 197 5.30 -9.54 6.94
C GLY A 197 5.39 -10.94 6.36
N TRP A 198 4.96 -11.93 7.14
CA TRP A 198 5.06 -13.35 6.84
C TRP A 198 3.75 -14.09 7.10
N LEU A 199 3.42 -15.02 6.22
CA LEU A 199 2.36 -16.01 6.44
C LEU A 199 2.96 -17.21 7.18
N HIS A 200 2.55 -17.41 8.43
CA HIS A 200 3.03 -18.47 9.32
C HIS A 200 2.11 -19.69 9.32
N GLY A 201 0.84 -19.52 8.99
CA GLY A 201 -0.15 -20.61 8.99
C GLY A 201 -1.32 -20.34 8.08
N LEU A 202 -1.91 -21.42 7.57
CA LEU A 202 -3.10 -21.41 6.73
C LEU A 202 -4.01 -22.55 7.19
N TYR A 203 -5.18 -22.22 7.74
CA TYR A 203 -6.03 -23.20 8.43
C TYR A 203 -7.34 -23.46 7.72
N GLU A 204 -7.58 -24.74 7.40
CA GLU A 204 -8.91 -25.27 7.06
C GLU A 204 -9.56 -25.81 8.36
N GLY A 205 -10.50 -25.09 8.93
CA GLY A 205 -10.97 -25.35 10.30
C GLY A 205 -9.82 -25.24 11.32
N GLU A 206 -9.50 -26.35 12.00
CA GLU A 206 -8.39 -26.42 12.95
C GLU A 206 -7.08 -26.96 12.35
N GLN A 207 -7.10 -27.44 11.12
CA GLN A 207 -5.94 -28.06 10.48
C GLN A 207 -5.09 -27.00 9.77
N ASP A 208 -3.83 -26.87 10.16
CA ASP A 208 -2.85 -26.11 9.39
C ASP A 208 -2.47 -26.87 8.13
N VAL A 209 -2.76 -26.27 6.96
CA VAL A 209 -2.47 -26.83 5.63
C VAL A 209 -1.21 -26.24 5.01
N LEU A 210 -0.63 -25.20 5.59
CA LEU A 210 0.61 -24.59 5.11
C LEU A 210 1.78 -25.58 5.01
N PRO A 211 1.96 -26.56 5.91
CA PRO A 211 3.02 -27.56 5.77
C PRO A 211 2.97 -28.39 4.48
N ARG A 212 1.80 -28.53 3.84
CA ARG A 212 1.68 -29.19 2.52
C ARG A 212 2.54 -28.48 1.47
N LEU A 213 2.60 -27.15 1.53
CA LEU A 213 3.40 -26.33 0.63
C LEU A 213 4.89 -26.66 0.74
N PHE A 214 5.40 -26.74 1.96
CA PHE A 214 6.82 -26.99 2.23
C PHE A 214 7.27 -28.44 1.95
N ALA A 215 6.32 -29.35 1.87
CA ALA A 215 6.59 -30.77 1.61
C ALA A 215 6.81 -31.08 0.12
N ASP A 216 6.45 -30.17 -0.80
CA ASP A 216 6.46 -30.42 -2.25
C ASP A 216 7.17 -29.30 -3.02
N ASP A 217 8.25 -29.62 -3.73
CA ASP A 217 9.02 -28.67 -4.54
C ASP A 217 8.19 -28.09 -5.71
N ALA A 218 7.31 -28.89 -6.29
CA ALA A 218 6.46 -28.42 -7.39
C ALA A 218 5.46 -27.36 -6.90
N LEU A 219 4.90 -27.54 -5.70
CA LEU A 219 4.04 -26.54 -5.09
C LEU A 219 4.81 -25.26 -4.74
N LEU A 220 5.99 -25.41 -4.12
CA LEU A 220 6.82 -24.25 -3.73
C LEU A 220 7.25 -23.38 -4.91
N THR A 221 7.38 -23.93 -6.12
CA THR A 221 7.81 -23.17 -7.29
C THR A 221 6.66 -22.79 -8.23
N SER A 222 5.41 -23.10 -7.88
CA SER A 222 4.25 -22.87 -8.75
C SER A 222 3.61 -21.48 -8.61
N PHE A 223 3.79 -20.79 -7.48
CA PHE A 223 3.18 -19.49 -7.20
C PHE A 223 4.21 -18.35 -7.16
N GLU A 224 3.74 -17.12 -7.13
CA GLU A 224 4.57 -15.91 -7.30
C GLU A 224 5.73 -15.83 -6.31
N GLU A 225 5.46 -15.90 -5.01
CA GLU A 225 6.50 -15.79 -3.98
C GLU A 225 7.46 -16.99 -4.03
N GLY A 226 6.94 -18.17 -4.40
CA GLY A 226 7.78 -19.35 -4.60
C GLY A 226 8.82 -19.17 -5.70
N LYS A 227 8.41 -18.53 -6.81
CA LYS A 227 9.31 -18.19 -7.93
C LYS A 227 10.28 -17.06 -7.56
N LEU A 228 9.85 -16.09 -6.75
CA LEU A 228 10.68 -14.96 -6.34
C LEU A 228 11.76 -15.36 -5.33
N PHE A 229 11.43 -16.21 -4.37
CA PHE A 229 12.33 -16.55 -3.25
C PHE A 229 13.07 -17.88 -3.43
N GLY A 230 12.52 -18.81 -4.21
CA GLY A 230 13.05 -20.16 -4.38
C GLY A 230 12.72 -21.10 -3.23
N ALA A 231 12.57 -22.39 -3.53
CA ALA A 231 12.13 -23.42 -2.59
C ALA A 231 13.05 -23.57 -1.37
N ASP A 232 14.36 -23.56 -1.58
CA ASP A 232 15.34 -23.74 -0.50
C ASP A 232 15.30 -22.61 0.53
N TRP A 233 15.11 -21.37 0.05
CA TRP A 233 15.00 -20.22 0.93
C TRP A 233 13.70 -20.24 1.73
N LEU A 234 12.57 -20.52 1.09
CA LEU A 234 11.28 -20.64 1.78
C LEU A 234 11.30 -21.72 2.86
N ARG A 235 11.92 -22.89 2.58
CA ARG A 235 12.12 -23.94 3.61
C ARG A 235 12.99 -23.49 4.74
N SER A 236 14.06 -22.73 4.45
CA SER A 236 14.96 -22.19 5.48
C SER A 236 14.25 -21.20 6.39
N LEU A 237 13.29 -20.43 5.86
CA LEU A 237 12.47 -19.49 6.64
C LEU A 237 11.39 -20.22 7.46
N GLY A 238 10.78 -21.27 6.91
CA GLY A 238 9.65 -21.99 7.53
C GLY A 238 8.33 -21.19 7.52
N SER A 239 8.31 -20.04 6.82
CA SER A 239 7.16 -19.16 6.61
C SER A 239 7.18 -18.61 5.19
N VAL A 240 6.06 -18.06 4.71
CA VAL A 240 6.01 -17.46 3.36
C VAL A 240 6.07 -15.94 3.49
N PRO A 241 7.20 -15.32 3.08
CA PRO A 241 7.36 -13.88 3.15
C PRO A 241 6.51 -13.16 2.11
N ASN A 242 6.04 -11.95 2.46
CA ASN A 242 5.45 -11.04 1.50
C ASN A 242 6.46 -10.71 0.38
N GLU A 243 5.99 -10.53 -0.84
CA GLU A 243 6.80 -10.25 -2.04
C GLU A 243 7.82 -9.12 -1.88
N TYR A 244 7.50 -8.09 -1.07
CA TYR A 244 8.41 -6.97 -0.81
C TYR A 244 9.63 -7.34 0.04
N LEU A 245 9.58 -8.47 0.75
CA LEU A 245 10.76 -8.99 1.46
C LEU A 245 11.88 -9.45 0.51
N HIS A 246 11.59 -9.62 -0.79
CA HIS A 246 12.60 -9.81 -1.81
C HIS A 246 13.67 -8.70 -1.78
N TYR A 247 13.28 -7.47 -1.56
CA TYR A 247 14.19 -6.32 -1.45
C TYR A 247 15.13 -6.39 -0.24
N TYR A 248 14.75 -7.12 0.81
CA TYR A 248 15.60 -7.32 2.00
C TYR A 248 16.50 -8.55 1.85
N TYR A 249 15.97 -9.65 1.35
CA TYR A 249 16.70 -10.91 1.23
C TYR A 249 17.63 -10.96 0.01
N PHE A 250 17.26 -10.29 -1.07
CA PHE A 250 17.99 -10.23 -2.34
C PHE A 250 18.32 -8.78 -2.73
N ASN A 251 18.78 -7.99 -1.74
CA ASN A 251 19.00 -6.55 -1.95
C ASN A 251 20.03 -6.25 -3.03
N ARG A 252 21.12 -6.99 -3.09
CA ARG A 252 22.19 -6.78 -4.07
C ARG A 252 21.72 -7.05 -5.49
N GLU A 253 20.98 -8.14 -5.65
CA GLU A 253 20.36 -8.55 -6.90
C GLU A 253 19.32 -7.52 -7.36
N ALA A 254 18.47 -7.07 -6.45
CA ALA A 254 17.48 -6.02 -6.73
C ALA A 254 18.14 -4.69 -7.16
N VAL A 255 19.16 -4.22 -6.45
CA VAL A 255 19.91 -3.00 -6.83
C VAL A 255 20.59 -3.17 -8.18
N ALA A 256 21.17 -4.34 -8.46
CA ALA A 256 21.80 -4.62 -9.75
C ALA A 256 20.76 -4.61 -10.89
N ALA A 257 19.58 -5.23 -10.70
CA ALA A 257 18.49 -5.23 -11.66
C ALA A 257 18.01 -3.81 -11.99
N TYR A 258 17.73 -3.02 -10.95
CA TYR A 258 17.27 -1.64 -11.12
C TYR A 258 18.30 -0.74 -11.84
N ARG A 259 19.61 -1.03 -11.67
CA ARG A 259 20.68 -0.31 -12.39
C ARG A 259 20.80 -0.71 -13.86
N GLN A 260 20.42 -1.94 -14.20
CA GLN A 260 20.46 -2.45 -15.57
C GLN A 260 19.18 -2.14 -16.34
N ALA A 261 18.08 -1.89 -15.66
CA ALA A 261 16.81 -1.55 -16.28
C ALA A 261 16.93 -0.24 -17.08
N GLU A 262 16.37 -0.21 -18.28
CA GLU A 262 16.33 0.98 -19.14
C GLU A 262 15.60 2.14 -18.46
N LEU A 263 14.48 1.83 -17.78
CA LEU A 263 13.70 2.76 -16.98
C LEU A 263 13.40 2.15 -15.62
N THR A 264 13.49 2.96 -14.58
CA THR A 264 12.94 2.55 -13.27
C THR A 264 11.42 2.48 -13.32
N ARG A 265 10.81 1.70 -12.41
CA ARG A 265 9.35 1.60 -12.33
C ARG A 265 8.65 2.94 -12.20
N GLY A 266 9.22 3.88 -11.45
CA GLY A 266 8.70 5.24 -11.30
C GLY A 266 8.75 6.03 -12.59
N ALA A 267 9.85 5.96 -13.34
CA ALA A 267 9.99 6.62 -14.64
C ALA A 267 9.03 6.04 -15.69
N PHE A 268 8.91 4.71 -15.76
CA PHE A 268 7.93 4.04 -16.63
C PHE A 268 6.49 4.49 -16.34
N LEU A 269 6.08 4.47 -15.07
CA LEU A 269 4.72 4.87 -14.70
C LEU A 269 4.47 6.37 -14.92
N LEU A 270 5.49 7.21 -14.75
CA LEU A 270 5.39 8.65 -15.02
C LEU A 270 5.04 8.90 -16.48
N ASP A 271 5.78 8.29 -17.40
CA ASP A 271 5.56 8.41 -18.84
C ASP A 271 4.21 7.81 -19.24
N GLN A 272 3.92 6.58 -18.80
CA GLN A 272 2.66 5.89 -19.07
C GLN A 272 1.43 6.71 -18.67
N GLN A 273 1.41 7.23 -17.43
CA GLN A 273 0.26 8.00 -16.96
C GLN A 273 0.19 9.39 -17.58
N ALA A 274 1.34 10.01 -17.93
CA ALA A 274 1.32 11.27 -18.67
C ALA A 274 0.62 11.10 -20.02
N ARG A 275 0.93 10.02 -20.74
CA ARG A 275 0.22 9.67 -22.00
C ARG A 275 -1.27 9.48 -21.77
N PHE A 276 -1.66 8.71 -20.75
CA PHE A 276 -3.06 8.48 -20.41
C PHE A 276 -3.83 9.79 -20.17
N TYR A 277 -3.32 10.69 -19.33
CA TYR A 277 -4.02 11.94 -19.03
C TYR A 277 -4.10 12.86 -20.26
N ALA A 278 -3.08 12.88 -21.12
CA ALA A 278 -3.11 13.61 -22.39
C ALA A 278 -4.17 13.05 -23.34
N THR A 279 -4.23 11.74 -23.53
CA THR A 279 -5.22 11.05 -24.38
C THR A 279 -6.66 11.37 -23.95
N VAL A 280 -6.94 11.33 -22.63
CA VAL A 280 -8.28 11.67 -22.10
C VAL A 280 -8.61 13.16 -22.27
N ALA A 281 -7.61 14.06 -22.20
CA ALA A 281 -7.78 15.48 -22.47
C ALA A 281 -8.15 15.75 -23.93
N ASP A 282 -7.54 14.99 -24.87
CA ASP A 282 -7.75 15.11 -26.32
C ASP A 282 -9.09 14.53 -26.80
N GLY A 283 -9.89 13.90 -25.92
CA GLY A 283 -11.28 13.51 -26.19
C GLY A 283 -11.52 12.06 -26.60
N GLU A 284 -10.54 11.15 -26.43
CA GLU A 284 -10.80 9.70 -26.55
C GLU A 284 -11.79 9.22 -25.48
N GLN A 285 -12.43 8.05 -25.72
CA GLN A 285 -13.23 7.38 -24.69
C GLN A 285 -12.37 7.10 -23.47
N ALA A 286 -12.68 7.78 -22.37
CA ALA A 286 -11.82 7.83 -21.20
C ALA A 286 -11.67 6.46 -20.53
N TRP A 287 -12.74 5.64 -20.54
CA TRP A 287 -12.71 4.28 -20.01
C TRP A 287 -11.74 3.37 -20.79
N ASP A 288 -11.82 3.35 -22.12
CA ASP A 288 -10.99 2.49 -22.96
C ASP A 288 -9.50 2.86 -22.84
N ALA A 289 -9.20 4.17 -22.80
CA ALA A 289 -7.83 4.66 -22.58
C ALA A 289 -7.30 4.22 -21.21
N TRP A 290 -8.14 4.32 -20.18
CA TRP A 290 -7.78 3.89 -18.82
C TRP A 290 -7.55 2.38 -18.74
N ASP A 291 -8.44 1.56 -19.32
CA ASP A 291 -8.35 0.10 -19.20
C ASP A 291 -7.14 -0.47 -19.94
N ARG A 292 -6.81 0.05 -21.12
CA ARG A 292 -5.57 -0.28 -21.84
C ARG A 292 -4.33 0.04 -20.99
N THR A 293 -4.30 1.24 -20.38
CA THR A 293 -3.18 1.67 -19.54
C THR A 293 -3.08 0.84 -18.26
N ARG A 294 -4.21 0.43 -17.68
CA ARG A 294 -4.27 -0.48 -16.54
C ARG A 294 -3.67 -1.84 -16.88
N ALA A 295 -4.10 -2.44 -17.99
CA ALA A 295 -3.59 -3.74 -18.43
C ALA A 295 -2.07 -3.74 -18.63
N GLU A 296 -1.52 -2.72 -19.30
CA GLU A 296 -0.06 -2.53 -19.46
C GLU A 296 0.65 -2.40 -18.10
N ARG A 297 0.08 -1.63 -17.17
CA ARG A 297 0.62 -1.45 -15.82
C ARG A 297 0.71 -2.75 -15.05
N GLU A 298 -0.33 -3.58 -15.11
CA GLU A 298 -0.42 -4.85 -14.38
C GLU A 298 0.52 -5.91 -14.97
N ALA A 299 0.61 -5.99 -16.29
CA ALA A 299 1.52 -6.90 -16.98
C ALA A 299 3.01 -6.63 -16.65
N THR A 300 3.36 -5.38 -16.37
CA THR A 300 4.74 -4.95 -16.06
C THR A 300 5.05 -4.84 -14.57
N TYR A 301 4.17 -5.31 -13.67
CA TYR A 301 4.41 -5.22 -12.22
C TYR A 301 5.56 -6.10 -11.76
N MET A 302 6.52 -5.54 -11.02
CA MET A 302 7.74 -6.19 -10.52
C MET A 302 8.59 -6.88 -11.62
N SER A 303 8.51 -6.42 -12.87
CA SER A 303 9.24 -7.03 -14.00
C SER A 303 10.74 -7.17 -13.73
N GLU A 304 11.37 -6.18 -13.11
CA GLU A 304 12.81 -6.18 -12.81
C GLU A 304 13.21 -7.30 -11.83
N ASN A 305 12.41 -7.51 -10.78
CA ASN A 305 12.67 -8.58 -9.80
C ASN A 305 12.38 -9.96 -10.37
N ARG A 306 11.34 -10.07 -11.21
CA ARG A 306 10.95 -11.31 -11.86
C ARG A 306 11.99 -11.78 -12.89
N GLU A 307 12.60 -10.85 -13.61
CA GLU A 307 13.68 -11.13 -14.55
C GLU A 307 14.90 -11.70 -13.81
N VAL A 308 15.30 -11.09 -12.70
CA VAL A 308 16.45 -11.54 -11.89
C VAL A 308 16.21 -12.87 -11.21
N SER A 309 15.00 -13.12 -10.70
CA SER A 309 14.65 -14.37 -10.04
C SER A 309 14.31 -15.50 -11.04
N GLY A 310 14.19 -15.20 -12.34
CA GLY A 310 13.73 -16.16 -13.33
C GLY A 310 12.24 -16.52 -13.22
N ALA A 311 11.44 -15.70 -12.52
CA ALA A 311 10.03 -15.96 -12.25
C ALA A 311 9.12 -15.89 -13.50
N GLY A 312 9.63 -15.39 -14.64
CA GLY A 312 8.88 -15.30 -15.90
C GLY A 312 7.72 -14.30 -15.85
N GLU A 313 6.70 -14.47 -16.69
CA GLU A 313 5.51 -13.60 -16.72
C GLU A 313 4.55 -13.91 -15.55
N ARG A 314 3.72 -12.90 -15.17
CA ARG A 314 2.66 -13.12 -14.17
C ARG A 314 1.58 -14.04 -14.72
N ALA A 315 1.07 -14.94 -13.88
CA ALA A 315 -0.09 -15.74 -14.23
C ALA A 315 -1.34 -14.86 -14.36
N ALA A 316 -2.26 -15.24 -15.25
CA ALA A 316 -3.52 -14.51 -15.46
C ALA A 316 -4.33 -14.36 -14.16
N ASP A 317 -4.38 -15.42 -13.35
CA ASP A 317 -5.08 -15.42 -12.05
C ASP A 317 -4.49 -14.42 -11.05
N ASP A 318 -3.20 -14.07 -11.16
CA ASP A 318 -2.56 -13.06 -10.33
C ASP A 318 -2.91 -11.63 -10.75
N LEU A 319 -3.36 -11.45 -12.00
CA LEU A 319 -3.85 -10.17 -12.52
C LEU A 319 -5.32 -9.91 -12.12
N GLU A 320 -6.09 -10.96 -11.86
CA GLU A 320 -7.51 -10.90 -11.49
C GLU A 320 -7.74 -11.00 -9.97
N SER A 321 -6.73 -11.38 -9.19
CA SER A 321 -6.87 -11.51 -7.74
C SER A 321 -7.26 -10.16 -7.13
N GLY A 322 -8.46 -10.07 -6.56
CA GLY A 322 -9.10 -8.87 -6.04
C GLY A 322 -8.15 -8.04 -5.19
N GLY A 323 -8.02 -6.77 -5.57
CA GLY A 323 -7.10 -5.83 -5.00
C GLY A 323 -7.66 -5.11 -3.77
N TYR A 324 -6.99 -4.04 -3.40
CA TYR A 324 -7.30 -3.19 -2.24
C TYR A 324 -8.74 -2.60 -2.27
N GLU A 325 -9.36 -2.47 -3.46
CA GLU A 325 -10.73 -1.99 -3.62
C GLU A 325 -11.74 -2.95 -2.99
N ASN A 326 -11.49 -4.27 -3.07
CA ASN A 326 -12.33 -5.28 -2.44
C ASN A 326 -12.13 -5.29 -0.91
N VAL A 327 -10.90 -5.09 -0.43
CA VAL A 327 -10.61 -4.92 1.00
C VAL A 327 -11.32 -3.68 1.54
N ALA A 328 -11.25 -2.55 0.82
CA ALA A 328 -11.92 -1.31 1.21
C ALA A 328 -13.45 -1.47 1.26
N LEU A 329 -14.03 -2.13 0.24
CA LEU A 329 -15.47 -2.37 0.20
C LEU A 329 -15.93 -3.31 1.32
N ALA A 330 -15.21 -4.41 1.59
CA ALA A 330 -15.50 -5.32 2.67
C ALA A 330 -15.41 -4.61 4.04
N LEU A 331 -14.42 -3.75 4.23
CA LEU A 331 -14.27 -2.94 5.43
C LEU A 331 -15.44 -1.97 5.62
N MET A 332 -15.86 -1.25 4.56
CA MET A 332 -17.02 -0.36 4.60
C MET A 332 -18.32 -1.12 4.92
N ARG A 333 -18.53 -2.30 4.32
CA ARG A 333 -19.69 -3.16 4.60
C ARG A 333 -19.71 -3.64 6.05
N ALA A 334 -18.56 -4.13 6.54
CA ALA A 334 -18.44 -4.61 7.90
C ALA A 334 -18.78 -3.52 8.93
N ILE A 335 -18.27 -2.32 8.73
CA ILE A 335 -18.49 -1.21 9.66
C ILE A 335 -19.91 -0.62 9.53
N ALA A 336 -20.39 -0.38 8.32
CA ALA A 336 -21.63 0.37 8.12
C ALA A 336 -22.90 -0.49 8.14
N ARG A 337 -22.78 -1.79 7.85
CA ARG A 337 -23.92 -2.71 7.75
C ARG A 337 -23.87 -3.82 8.79
N ASP A 338 -22.82 -3.83 9.63
CA ASP A 338 -22.56 -4.92 10.57
C ASP A 338 -22.50 -6.30 9.87
N GLU A 339 -21.87 -6.34 8.66
CA GLU A 339 -21.58 -7.56 7.93
C GLU A 339 -20.17 -8.03 8.31
N PRO A 340 -20.00 -8.91 9.32
CA PRO A 340 -18.69 -9.18 9.87
C PRO A 340 -17.73 -9.79 8.84
N ALA A 341 -16.49 -9.26 8.75
CA ALA A 341 -15.45 -9.74 7.87
C ALA A 341 -14.14 -10.00 8.63
N THR A 342 -13.32 -10.91 8.11
CA THR A 342 -11.93 -11.08 8.55
C THR A 342 -11.02 -10.54 7.48
N LEU A 343 -10.21 -9.53 7.82
CA LEU A 343 -9.36 -8.80 6.89
C LEU A 343 -7.95 -8.65 7.47
N ILE A 344 -6.90 -8.66 6.62
CA ILE A 344 -5.55 -8.26 7.04
C ILE A 344 -5.48 -6.73 6.91
N LEU A 345 -5.18 -6.06 8.02
CA LEU A 345 -5.28 -4.61 8.14
C LEU A 345 -4.06 -4.03 8.87
N ASN A 346 -3.74 -2.78 8.53
CA ASN A 346 -2.77 -1.99 9.27
C ASN A 346 -3.49 -1.26 10.41
N VAL A 347 -3.29 -1.73 11.64
CA VAL A 347 -3.95 -1.26 12.87
C VAL A 347 -2.94 -1.06 14.00
N ARG A 348 -3.34 -0.35 15.05
CA ARG A 348 -2.52 -0.26 16.27
C ARG A 348 -2.23 -1.64 16.84
N ASN A 349 -0.99 -1.82 17.26
CA ASN A 349 -0.50 -3.07 17.83
C ASN A 349 -1.22 -3.47 19.13
N GLY A 350 -1.45 -2.50 20.02
CA GLY A 350 -1.90 -2.84 21.37
C GLY A 350 -0.95 -3.83 22.02
N SER A 351 -1.31 -5.11 22.00
CA SER A 351 -0.49 -6.23 22.51
C SER A 351 -0.34 -7.37 21.49
N SER A 352 -0.67 -7.15 20.22
CA SER A 352 -0.70 -8.22 19.21
C SER A 352 0.70 -8.78 18.91
N LEU A 353 1.70 -7.91 18.75
CA LEU A 353 3.08 -8.29 18.52
C LEU A 353 3.96 -7.80 19.68
N HIS A 354 4.54 -8.70 20.43
CA HIS A 354 5.33 -8.38 21.64
C HIS A 354 6.64 -7.63 21.33
N ALA A 355 7.14 -7.75 20.09
CA ALA A 355 8.36 -7.07 19.66
C ALA A 355 8.21 -5.54 19.50
N LEU A 356 6.98 -5.01 19.52
CA LEU A 356 6.68 -3.62 19.24
C LEU A 356 5.83 -2.99 20.35
N ASP A 357 5.91 -1.66 20.48
CA ASP A 357 5.07 -0.93 21.44
C ASP A 357 3.60 -0.88 21.00
N ALA A 358 2.71 -0.52 21.92
CA ALA A 358 1.27 -0.54 21.72
C ALA A 358 0.78 0.46 20.64
N GLU A 359 1.50 1.56 20.44
CA GLU A 359 1.13 2.62 19.48
C GLU A 359 1.65 2.33 18.06
N ALA A 360 2.53 1.35 17.90
CA ALA A 360 3.01 0.94 16.58
C ALA A 360 1.85 0.46 15.70
N VAL A 361 1.85 0.82 14.43
CA VAL A 361 0.92 0.23 13.46
C VAL A 361 1.55 -1.04 12.91
N VAL A 362 0.79 -2.13 12.94
CA VAL A 362 1.17 -3.48 12.48
C VAL A 362 0.17 -4.00 11.47
N GLU A 363 0.59 -4.93 10.61
CA GLU A 363 -0.25 -5.56 9.59
C GLU A 363 -0.57 -6.98 10.01
N ILE A 364 -1.83 -7.21 10.42
CA ILE A 364 -2.31 -8.46 11.01
C ILE A 364 -3.78 -8.74 10.66
N PRO A 365 -4.26 -9.99 10.73
CA PRO A 365 -5.67 -10.32 10.61
C PRO A 365 -6.49 -9.67 11.72
N CYS A 366 -7.62 -9.10 11.31
CA CYS A 366 -8.60 -8.48 12.20
C CYS A 366 -9.99 -8.98 11.90
N ARG A 367 -10.81 -9.21 12.94
CA ARG A 367 -12.25 -9.30 12.82
C ARG A 367 -12.81 -7.89 12.79
N VAL A 368 -13.62 -7.59 11.79
CA VAL A 368 -14.26 -6.27 11.62
C VAL A 368 -15.77 -6.41 11.71
N ASP A 369 -16.42 -5.53 12.46
CA ASP A 369 -17.87 -5.34 12.53
C ASP A 369 -18.20 -3.85 12.70
N ALA A 370 -19.44 -3.50 13.06
CA ALA A 370 -19.86 -2.10 13.25
C ALA A 370 -19.03 -1.32 14.29
N SER A 371 -18.34 -2.00 15.20
CA SER A 371 -17.45 -1.36 16.19
C SER A 371 -16.04 -1.09 15.65
N GLY A 372 -15.72 -1.53 14.43
CA GLY A 372 -14.42 -1.40 13.80
C GLY A 372 -13.57 -2.68 13.90
N PRO A 373 -12.26 -2.59 13.59
CA PRO A 373 -11.37 -3.74 13.58
C PRO A 373 -10.95 -4.16 14.98
N ARG A 374 -10.92 -5.47 15.20
CA ARG A 374 -10.37 -6.12 16.40
C ARG A 374 -9.29 -7.12 15.97
N PRO A 375 -8.02 -6.92 16.36
CA PRO A 375 -6.94 -7.85 16.07
C PRO A 375 -7.26 -9.27 16.50
N LEU A 376 -6.92 -10.23 15.67
CA LEU A 376 -6.95 -11.65 15.99
C LEU A 376 -5.60 -12.10 16.53
N PRO A 377 -5.54 -13.17 17.35
CA PRO A 377 -4.28 -13.77 17.75
C PRO A 377 -3.46 -14.22 16.54
N VAL A 378 -2.17 -13.96 16.58
CA VAL A 378 -1.20 -14.34 15.54
C VAL A 378 0.05 -14.95 16.19
N THR A 379 0.77 -15.73 15.39
CA THR A 379 2.10 -16.21 15.78
C THR A 379 3.03 -15.04 16.04
N GLN A 380 3.75 -15.09 17.15
CA GLN A 380 4.70 -14.04 17.54
C GLN A 380 5.93 -14.06 16.66
N LEU A 381 6.33 -12.90 16.18
CA LEU A 381 7.58 -12.75 15.43
C LEU A 381 8.78 -13.06 16.33
N THR A 382 9.70 -13.88 15.85
CA THR A 382 10.90 -14.29 16.58
C THR A 382 12.15 -14.16 15.71
N GLY A 383 13.33 -14.27 16.32
CA GLY A 383 14.59 -14.28 15.59
C GLY A 383 14.75 -13.11 14.62
N HIS A 384 15.02 -13.42 13.35
CA HIS A 384 15.26 -12.41 12.32
C HIS A 384 14.03 -11.57 12.00
N GLU A 385 12.82 -12.14 12.05
CA GLU A 385 11.56 -11.43 11.78
C GLU A 385 11.35 -10.29 12.79
N ALA A 386 11.45 -10.61 14.09
CA ALA A 386 11.37 -9.62 15.16
C ALA A 386 12.46 -8.55 15.06
N GLY A 387 13.70 -8.96 14.72
CA GLY A 387 14.82 -8.05 14.52
C GLY A 387 14.58 -7.08 13.36
N LEU A 388 14.13 -7.59 12.23
CA LEU A 388 13.88 -6.79 11.03
C LEU A 388 12.70 -5.83 11.22
N VAL A 389 11.59 -6.30 11.78
CA VAL A 389 10.41 -5.49 12.10
C VAL A 389 10.77 -4.37 13.08
N SER A 390 11.54 -4.66 14.13
CA SER A 390 11.97 -3.66 15.10
C SER A 390 12.89 -2.60 14.46
N ALA A 391 13.80 -3.02 13.59
CA ALA A 391 14.70 -2.10 12.89
C ALA A 391 13.91 -1.15 11.95
N VAL A 392 12.98 -1.67 11.16
CA VAL A 392 12.17 -0.86 10.24
C VAL A 392 11.22 0.05 11.02
N LYS A 393 10.61 -0.42 12.11
CA LYS A 393 9.76 0.42 12.97
C LYS A 393 10.56 1.56 13.60
N ALA A 394 11.80 1.34 14.00
CA ALA A 394 12.67 2.41 14.49
C ALA A 394 12.95 3.47 13.41
N VAL A 395 13.10 3.07 12.14
CA VAL A 395 13.22 3.99 11.00
C VAL A 395 11.93 4.80 10.83
N GLU A 396 10.77 4.16 10.83
CA GLU A 396 9.46 4.84 10.73
C GLU A 396 9.30 5.87 11.84
N ARG A 397 9.69 5.55 13.08
CA ARG A 397 9.66 6.50 14.21
C ARG A 397 10.59 7.69 13.99
N CYS A 398 11.76 7.50 13.39
CA CYS A 398 12.65 8.60 13.02
C CYS A 398 12.04 9.50 11.92
N VAL A 399 11.27 8.92 10.98
CA VAL A 399 10.54 9.71 9.97
C VAL A 399 9.44 10.53 10.64
N LEU A 400 8.68 9.96 11.57
CA LEU A 400 7.65 10.68 12.33
C LEU A 400 8.26 11.81 13.16
N GLU A 401 9.38 11.56 13.85
CA GLU A 401 10.13 12.56 14.61
C GLU A 401 10.62 13.70 13.69
N ALA A 402 11.18 13.35 12.53
CA ALA A 402 11.65 14.32 11.55
C ALA A 402 10.51 15.22 11.03
N ALA A 403 9.36 14.62 10.74
CA ALA A 403 8.19 15.36 10.26
C ALA A 403 7.61 16.29 11.33
N GLU A 404 7.51 15.83 12.57
CA GLU A 404 6.96 16.60 13.69
C GLU A 404 7.86 17.77 14.12
N ALA A 405 9.16 17.49 14.26
CA ALA A 405 10.15 18.47 14.74
C ALA A 405 10.77 19.33 13.63
N GLY A 406 10.53 19.02 12.36
CA GLY A 406 11.24 19.62 11.23
C GLY A 406 12.74 19.31 11.23
N SER A 407 13.16 18.14 11.74
CA SER A 407 14.55 17.81 12.05
C SER A 407 15.27 17.08 10.93
N ALA A 408 16.25 17.73 10.29
CA ALA A 408 17.15 17.07 9.35
C ALA A 408 18.01 15.98 10.03
N ARG A 409 18.34 16.12 11.31
CA ARG A 409 19.09 15.10 12.08
C ARG A 409 18.29 13.82 12.23
N ALA A 410 17.00 13.91 12.55
CA ALA A 410 16.11 12.75 12.61
C ALA A 410 15.93 12.11 11.22
N ALA A 411 15.85 12.92 10.16
CA ALA A 411 15.80 12.39 8.79
C ALA A 411 17.08 11.64 8.39
N VAL A 412 18.27 12.17 8.69
CA VAL A 412 19.53 11.42 8.47
C VAL A 412 19.54 10.13 9.26
N LYS A 413 19.05 10.15 10.52
CA LYS A 413 18.96 8.97 11.38
C LYS A 413 18.02 7.91 10.76
N ALA A 414 16.88 8.35 10.18
CA ALA A 414 15.96 7.44 9.49
C ALA A 414 16.64 6.72 8.32
N PHE A 415 17.38 7.43 7.46
CA PHE A 415 18.14 6.79 6.38
C PHE A 415 19.23 5.88 6.92
N ALA A 416 20.04 6.35 7.88
CA ALA A 416 21.22 5.62 8.37
C ALA A 416 20.88 4.33 9.14
N LEU A 417 19.70 4.25 9.76
CA LEU A 417 19.22 3.06 10.48
C LEU A 417 18.44 2.09 9.61
N HIS A 418 18.10 2.49 8.38
CA HIS A 418 17.38 1.58 7.49
C HIS A 418 18.28 0.39 7.11
N PRO A 419 17.81 -0.88 7.24
CA PRO A 419 18.62 -2.08 6.98
C PRO A 419 19.24 -2.14 5.57
N LEU A 420 18.67 -1.41 4.60
CA LEU A 420 19.14 -1.33 3.21
C LEU A 420 20.01 -0.10 2.91
N VAL A 421 20.47 0.63 3.94
CA VAL A 421 21.40 1.75 3.83
C VAL A 421 22.60 1.47 4.73
N ASP A 422 23.76 1.23 4.14
CA ASP A 422 24.92 0.66 4.80
C ASP A 422 25.93 1.69 5.31
N SER A 423 25.61 3.00 5.21
CA SER A 423 26.55 4.08 5.58
C SER A 423 25.84 5.37 6.00
N VAL A 424 26.31 5.95 7.12
CA VAL A 424 25.89 7.32 7.55
C VAL A 424 26.25 8.38 6.52
N GLN A 425 27.36 8.21 5.80
CA GLN A 425 27.76 9.18 4.75
C GLN A 425 26.80 9.08 3.54
N VAL A 426 26.39 7.87 3.16
CA VAL A 426 25.34 7.65 2.14
C VAL A 426 24.03 8.30 2.62
N ALA A 427 23.63 8.08 3.86
CA ALA A 427 22.42 8.67 4.43
C ALA A 427 22.37 10.21 4.36
N ARG A 428 23.53 10.87 4.57
CA ARG A 428 23.65 12.33 4.44
C ARG A 428 23.47 12.77 2.99
N ARG A 429 24.18 12.13 2.04
CA ARG A 429 24.07 12.45 0.62
C ARG A 429 22.67 12.18 0.06
N LEU A 430 22.01 11.10 0.54
CA LEU A 430 20.61 10.83 0.23
C LEU A 430 19.72 11.98 0.66
N LEU A 431 19.82 12.44 1.92
CA LEU A 431 19.01 13.56 2.41
C LEU A 431 19.26 14.83 1.60
N ASP A 432 20.54 15.15 1.30
CA ASP A 432 20.88 16.33 0.50
C ASP A 432 20.26 16.22 -0.90
N GLY A 433 20.45 15.10 -1.61
CA GLY A 433 19.86 14.87 -2.93
C GLY A 433 18.32 14.92 -2.94
N TYR A 434 17.67 14.37 -1.90
CA TYR A 434 16.21 14.44 -1.78
C TYR A 434 15.71 15.85 -1.49
N ARG A 435 16.41 16.63 -0.66
CA ARG A 435 16.04 18.04 -0.40
C ARG A 435 16.18 18.90 -1.66
N ASP A 436 17.19 18.67 -2.47
CA ASP A 436 17.38 19.36 -3.74
C ASP A 436 16.28 19.03 -4.76
N ALA A 437 15.85 17.76 -4.78
CA ALA A 437 14.83 17.29 -5.72
C ALA A 437 13.40 17.59 -5.29
N HIS A 438 13.15 17.74 -3.97
CA HIS A 438 11.80 17.84 -3.40
C HIS A 438 11.61 19.12 -2.56
N PRO A 439 11.00 20.17 -3.13
CA PRO A 439 10.71 21.41 -2.38
C PRO A 439 9.90 21.17 -1.10
N GLY A 440 9.07 20.12 -1.08
CA GLY A 440 8.28 19.71 0.09
C GLY A 440 9.13 19.28 1.30
N LEU A 441 10.44 19.06 1.16
CA LEU A 441 11.36 18.76 2.27
C LEU A 441 12.07 19.99 2.86
N ALA A 442 11.76 21.19 2.38
CA ALA A 442 12.33 22.45 2.90
C ALA A 442 12.03 22.72 4.38
N TYR A 443 11.05 22.02 4.96
CA TYR A 443 10.73 22.11 6.39
C TYR A 443 11.81 21.47 7.29
N LEU A 444 12.63 20.56 6.75
CA LEU A 444 13.71 19.90 7.50
C LEU A 444 14.85 20.89 7.75
N ARG A 445 15.09 21.22 9.00
CA ARG A 445 16.13 22.16 9.44
C ARG A 445 17.25 21.41 10.18
N PRO A 446 18.49 21.94 10.18
CA PRO A 446 19.63 21.36 10.90
C PRO A 446 19.36 21.05 12.37
#